data_3e84e2697b382ea31c330c3efe842f01
#
_entry.id   3e84e2697b382ea31c330c3efe842f01
#
_cell.length_a   1.000
_cell.length_b   1.000
_cell.length_c   1.000
_cell.angle_alpha   90.00
_cell.angle_beta   90.00
_cell.angle_gamma   90.00
#
_symmetry.space_group_name_H-M   'P 1'
#
loop_
_entity.id
_entity.type
_entity.pdbx_description
1 polymer ?
#
loop_
_entity_poly.entity_id
_entity_poly.type
_entity_poly.pdbx_seq_one_letter_code
_entity_poly.pdbx_strand_id
1 'polypeptide(L)'
;IYPNQKYTGEMYRIQGTADYHFGEYHEAIKAFGSYLKDNAEPAPRRDALYMLGMSYYRTGVYSQVPVTLGEVTANKDALTQNAYLHMGLAYLQLADKNKARMAFEQAAASDADLKIKEQASYNNALCIHETSYSAFGESVTVFENFLNEFPNSAYADKVSSYLVEVYMNTRSYDAALKSIERITHPGRAILEAKQK
;
A
#
# COMPACT_ATOMS: atom_id res chain seq x y z
N ILE A 1 -23.24 38.64 -15.51
CA ILE A 1 -22.29 37.74 -16.24
C ILE A 1 -22.36 36.44 -15.51
N TYR A 2 -23.04 35.45 -16.08
CA TYR A 2 -23.04 34.11 -15.53
C TYR A 2 -21.72 33.45 -15.88
N PRO A 3 -20.89 32.98 -14.93
CA PRO A 3 -19.71 32.25 -15.24
C PRO A 3 -20.12 30.99 -16.00
N ASN A 4 -19.48 30.75 -17.13
CA ASN A 4 -19.68 29.53 -17.90
C ASN A 4 -19.29 28.35 -16.98
N GLN A 5 -20.20 27.44 -16.64
CA GLN A 5 -19.98 26.36 -15.69
C GLN A 5 -18.72 25.54 -15.98
N LYS A 6 -18.36 25.38 -17.25
CA LYS A 6 -17.13 24.71 -17.68
C LYS A 6 -15.86 25.40 -17.15
N TYR A 7 -15.78 26.72 -17.21
CA TYR A 7 -14.62 27.48 -16.68
C TYR A 7 -14.56 27.46 -15.16
N THR A 8 -15.70 27.45 -14.49
CA THR A 8 -15.76 27.37 -13.03
C THR A 8 -15.25 26.02 -12.53
N GLY A 9 -15.66 24.94 -13.18
CA GLY A 9 -15.17 23.59 -12.86
C GLY A 9 -13.66 23.48 -13.03
N GLU A 10 -13.11 23.94 -14.16
CA GLU A 10 -11.68 23.90 -14.44
C GLU A 10 -10.87 24.78 -13.44
N MET A 11 -11.40 25.90 -13.00
CA MET A 11 -10.79 26.72 -11.94
C MET A 11 -10.65 25.95 -10.64
N TYR A 12 -11.68 25.20 -10.23
CA TYR A 12 -11.63 24.34 -9.03
C TYR A 12 -10.59 23.22 -9.18
N ARG A 13 -10.47 22.63 -10.35
CA ARG A 13 -9.44 21.61 -10.63
C ARG A 13 -8.04 22.18 -10.48
N ILE A 14 -7.77 23.34 -11.10
CA ILE A 14 -6.48 24.03 -11.03
C ILE A 14 -6.16 24.42 -9.59
N GLN A 15 -7.12 25.01 -8.88
CA GLN A 15 -6.96 25.36 -7.48
C GLN A 15 -6.65 24.13 -6.62
N GLY A 16 -7.46 23.07 -6.71
CA GLY A 16 -7.24 21.86 -5.93
C GLY A 16 -5.88 21.20 -6.21
N THR A 17 -5.42 21.26 -7.48
CA THR A 17 -4.09 20.75 -7.84
C THR A 17 -2.99 21.61 -7.20
N ALA A 18 -3.11 22.94 -7.23
CA ALA A 18 -2.16 23.84 -6.59
C ALA A 18 -2.12 23.61 -5.08
N ASP A 19 -3.29 23.62 -4.42
CA ASP A 19 -3.41 23.39 -2.98
C ASP A 19 -2.81 22.04 -2.56
N TYR A 20 -3.05 20.97 -3.34
CA TYR A 20 -2.45 19.66 -3.11
C TYR A 20 -0.92 19.71 -3.14
N HIS A 21 -0.33 20.35 -4.15
CA HIS A 21 1.13 20.44 -4.27
C HIS A 21 1.78 21.36 -3.23
N PHE A 22 1.05 22.35 -2.72
CA PHE A 22 1.49 23.19 -1.60
C PHE A 22 1.27 22.54 -0.23
N GLY A 23 0.61 21.36 -0.17
CA GLY A 23 0.31 20.67 1.08
C GLY A 23 -0.93 21.18 1.82
N GLU A 24 -1.69 22.07 1.20
CA GLU A 24 -2.95 22.62 1.72
C GLU A 24 -4.11 21.63 1.48
N TYR A 25 -3.98 20.43 2.07
CA TYR A 25 -4.87 19.29 1.76
C TYR A 25 -6.34 19.55 2.10
N HIS A 26 -6.66 20.33 3.12
CA HIS A 26 -8.04 20.67 3.45
C HIS A 26 -8.68 21.56 2.37
N GLU A 27 -7.94 22.50 1.80
CA GLU A 27 -8.42 23.33 0.71
C GLU A 27 -8.51 22.53 -0.59
N ALA A 28 -7.53 21.67 -0.86
CA ALA A 28 -7.58 20.71 -1.98
C ALA A 28 -8.85 19.85 -1.95
N ILE A 29 -9.25 19.32 -0.77
CA ILE A 29 -10.50 18.55 -0.60
C ILE A 29 -11.72 19.37 -1.01
N LYS A 30 -11.81 20.64 -0.61
CA LYS A 30 -12.95 21.51 -0.96
C LYS A 30 -13.00 21.79 -2.45
N ALA A 31 -11.85 22.13 -3.04
CA ALA A 31 -11.75 22.45 -4.45
C ALA A 31 -12.07 21.24 -5.34
N PHE A 32 -11.45 20.06 -5.08
CA PHE A 32 -11.75 18.85 -5.83
C PHE A 32 -13.19 18.38 -5.61
N GLY A 33 -13.74 18.50 -4.40
CA GLY A 33 -15.13 18.22 -4.13
C GLY A 33 -16.10 19.07 -4.97
N SER A 34 -15.75 20.34 -5.21
CA SER A 34 -16.53 21.22 -6.08
C SER A 34 -16.36 20.86 -7.56
N TYR A 35 -15.12 20.56 -8.01
CA TYR A 35 -14.83 20.11 -9.37
C TYR A 35 -15.59 18.84 -9.76
N LEU A 36 -15.57 17.83 -8.88
CA LEU A 36 -16.10 16.49 -9.18
C LEU A 36 -17.63 16.41 -9.23
N LYS A 37 -18.35 17.41 -8.71
CA LYS A 37 -19.83 17.46 -8.78
C LYS A 37 -20.34 17.58 -10.20
N ASP A 38 -19.65 18.37 -11.05
CA ASP A 38 -20.18 18.81 -12.33
C ASP A 38 -19.32 18.36 -13.53
N ASN A 39 -18.20 17.66 -13.31
CA ASN A 39 -17.25 17.32 -14.37
C ASN A 39 -17.14 15.79 -14.55
N ALA A 40 -17.51 15.34 -15.75
CA ALA A 40 -17.53 13.93 -16.13
C ALA A 40 -16.38 13.51 -17.06
N GLU A 41 -15.47 14.41 -17.44
CA GLU A 41 -14.31 14.10 -18.30
C GLU A 41 -13.41 13.06 -17.64
N PRO A 42 -13.18 11.87 -18.25
CA PRO A 42 -12.57 10.73 -17.55
C PRO A 42 -11.15 10.98 -17.03
N ALA A 43 -10.25 11.52 -17.88
CA ALA A 43 -8.84 11.65 -17.52
C ALA A 43 -8.58 12.74 -16.45
N PRO A 44 -9.04 14.00 -16.60
CA PRO A 44 -8.89 15.02 -15.57
C PRO A 44 -9.62 14.63 -14.27
N ARG A 45 -10.76 13.91 -14.39
CA ARG A 45 -11.51 13.40 -13.24
C ARG A 45 -10.70 12.39 -12.45
N ARG A 46 -10.02 11.45 -13.12
CA ARG A 46 -9.21 10.42 -12.47
C ARG A 46 -8.07 11.01 -11.65
N ASP A 47 -7.35 11.98 -12.21
CA ASP A 47 -6.26 12.67 -11.51
C ASP A 47 -6.77 13.47 -10.31
N ALA A 48 -7.91 14.15 -10.44
CA ALA A 48 -8.55 14.86 -9.35
C ALA A 48 -9.02 13.92 -8.23
N LEU A 49 -9.61 12.77 -8.56
CA LEU A 49 -9.99 11.73 -7.60
C LEU A 49 -8.77 11.17 -6.86
N TYR A 50 -7.66 10.93 -7.58
CA TYR A 50 -6.43 10.48 -6.95
C TYR A 50 -5.91 11.51 -5.94
N MET A 51 -5.76 12.78 -6.34
CA MET A 51 -5.30 13.84 -5.43
C MET A 51 -6.26 14.08 -4.27
N LEU A 52 -7.57 13.96 -4.49
CA LEU A 52 -8.58 14.03 -3.43
C LEU A 52 -8.41 12.87 -2.42
N GLY A 53 -8.27 11.64 -2.90
CA GLY A 53 -8.06 10.47 -2.04
C GLY A 53 -6.76 10.57 -1.24
N MET A 54 -5.68 11.06 -1.87
CA MET A 54 -4.43 11.34 -1.19
C MET A 54 -4.55 12.47 -0.16
N SER A 55 -5.34 13.50 -0.45
CA SER A 55 -5.63 14.57 0.51
C SER A 55 -6.39 14.05 1.72
N TYR A 56 -7.36 13.16 1.54
CA TYR A 56 -8.03 12.47 2.65
C TYR A 56 -7.05 11.64 3.49
N TYR A 57 -6.12 10.94 2.84
CA TYR A 57 -5.09 10.19 3.55
C TYR A 57 -4.20 11.11 4.39
N ARG A 58 -3.73 12.23 3.83
CA ARG A 58 -2.87 13.22 4.50
C ARG A 58 -3.56 13.95 5.66
N THR A 59 -4.87 14.12 5.59
CA THR A 59 -5.68 14.76 6.65
C THR A 59 -6.24 13.77 7.68
N GLY A 60 -5.94 12.46 7.54
CA GLY A 60 -6.39 11.43 8.47
C GLY A 60 -7.86 11.02 8.29
N VAL A 61 -8.51 11.42 7.20
CA VAL A 61 -9.91 11.03 6.89
C VAL A 61 -9.91 9.67 6.19
N TYR A 62 -9.36 8.66 6.88
CA TYR A 62 -9.06 7.35 6.31
C TYR A 62 -10.28 6.61 5.75
N SER A 63 -11.47 6.83 6.27
CA SER A 63 -12.70 6.20 5.76
C SER A 63 -13.05 6.61 4.33
N GLN A 64 -12.64 7.81 3.89
CA GLN A 64 -12.88 8.32 2.53
C GLN A 64 -11.83 7.85 1.52
N VAL A 65 -10.66 7.42 1.99
CA VAL A 65 -9.56 7.02 1.11
C VAL A 65 -9.94 5.86 0.18
N PRO A 66 -10.41 4.69 0.66
CA PRO A 66 -10.74 3.58 -0.22
C PRO A 66 -11.96 3.86 -1.10
N VAL A 67 -12.89 4.69 -0.65
CA VAL A 67 -14.06 5.09 -1.45
C VAL A 67 -13.61 5.90 -2.66
N THR A 68 -12.73 6.89 -2.43
CA THR A 68 -12.28 7.81 -3.48
C THR A 68 -11.23 7.16 -4.39
N LEU A 69 -10.21 6.50 -3.81
CA LEU A 69 -9.15 5.86 -4.59
C LEU A 69 -9.64 4.62 -5.34
N GLY A 70 -10.70 3.97 -4.89
CA GLY A 70 -11.31 2.86 -5.60
C GLY A 70 -11.79 3.24 -7.01
N GLU A 71 -12.23 4.48 -7.21
CA GLU A 71 -12.66 4.98 -8.53
C GLU A 71 -11.51 5.18 -9.53
N VAL A 72 -10.24 5.19 -9.09
CA VAL A 72 -9.10 5.39 -9.99
C VAL A 72 -8.40 4.10 -10.42
N THR A 73 -8.85 2.95 -9.93
CA THR A 73 -8.17 1.65 -10.09
C THR A 73 -8.50 0.90 -11.39
N ALA A 74 -9.19 1.51 -12.33
CA ALA A 74 -9.61 0.87 -13.58
C ALA A 74 -8.45 0.55 -14.54
N ASN A 75 -7.33 1.26 -14.45
CA ASN A 75 -6.15 1.09 -15.30
C ASN A 75 -5.08 0.24 -14.59
N LYS A 76 -4.16 -0.34 -15.39
CA LYS A 76 -2.98 -1.05 -14.85
C LYS A 76 -1.74 -0.17 -14.99
N ASP A 77 -1.59 0.80 -14.10
CA ASP A 77 -0.50 1.78 -14.13
C ASP A 77 0.02 2.11 -12.72
N ALA A 78 1.06 2.93 -12.64
CA ALA A 78 1.68 3.33 -11.37
C ALA A 78 0.72 4.09 -10.45
N LEU A 79 -0.23 4.85 -11.01
CA LEU A 79 -1.23 5.58 -10.22
C LEU A 79 -2.19 4.60 -9.53
N THR A 80 -2.68 3.59 -10.24
CA THR A 80 -3.49 2.51 -9.66
C THR A 80 -2.72 1.74 -8.59
N GLN A 81 -1.46 1.41 -8.85
CA GLN A 81 -0.62 0.72 -7.88
C GLN A 81 -0.46 1.53 -6.59
N ASN A 82 -0.19 2.84 -6.72
CA ASN A 82 -0.08 3.74 -5.59
C ASN A 82 -1.41 3.93 -4.85
N ALA A 83 -2.54 3.98 -5.58
CA ALA A 83 -3.86 4.03 -4.98
C ALA A 83 -4.12 2.81 -4.09
N TYR A 84 -3.85 1.60 -4.57
CA TYR A 84 -3.99 0.37 -3.76
C TYR A 84 -3.08 0.37 -2.54
N LEU A 85 -1.82 0.83 -2.64
CA LEU A 85 -0.93 0.96 -1.49
C LEU A 85 -1.56 1.85 -0.41
N HIS A 86 -2.06 3.04 -0.78
CA HIS A 86 -2.64 3.99 0.18
C HIS A 86 -4.01 3.55 0.71
N MET A 87 -4.79 2.81 -0.08
CA MET A 87 -5.99 2.13 0.41
C MET A 87 -5.64 1.12 1.51
N GLY A 88 -4.60 0.30 1.30
CA GLY A 88 -4.10 -0.64 2.29
C GLY A 88 -3.66 0.04 3.58
N LEU A 89 -2.86 1.11 3.46
CA LEU A 89 -2.42 1.92 4.60
C LEU A 89 -3.60 2.56 5.35
N ALA A 90 -4.62 3.05 4.63
CA ALA A 90 -5.83 3.59 5.25
C ALA A 90 -6.64 2.52 5.99
N TYR A 91 -6.76 1.31 5.42
CA TYR A 91 -7.43 0.20 6.10
C TYR A 91 -6.68 -0.24 7.38
N LEU A 92 -5.35 -0.15 7.41
CA LEU A 92 -4.60 -0.38 8.66
C LEU A 92 -4.96 0.66 9.75
N GLN A 93 -5.10 1.93 9.38
CA GLN A 93 -5.54 2.98 10.31
C GLN A 93 -6.97 2.76 10.83
N LEU A 94 -7.81 2.10 10.02
CA LEU A 94 -9.18 1.69 10.38
C LEU A 94 -9.23 0.34 11.10
N ALA A 95 -8.08 -0.26 11.42
CA ALA A 95 -7.93 -1.58 12.02
C ALA A 95 -8.56 -2.74 11.22
N ASP A 96 -8.80 -2.55 9.92
CA ASP A 96 -9.32 -3.58 9.00
C ASP A 96 -8.18 -4.26 8.26
N LYS A 97 -7.48 -5.18 8.94
CA LYS A 97 -6.31 -5.89 8.40
C LYS A 97 -6.65 -6.76 7.19
N ASN A 98 -7.87 -7.29 7.11
CA ASN A 98 -8.28 -8.13 5.98
C ASN A 98 -8.39 -7.31 4.69
N LYS A 99 -9.04 -6.14 4.75
CA LYS A 99 -9.09 -5.23 3.59
C LYS A 99 -7.74 -4.62 3.27
N ALA A 100 -6.91 -4.34 4.29
CA ALA A 100 -5.55 -3.89 4.09
C ALA A 100 -4.74 -4.92 3.29
N ARG A 101 -4.78 -6.21 3.69
CA ARG A 101 -4.16 -7.32 2.97
C ARG A 101 -4.57 -7.35 1.50
N MET A 102 -5.88 -7.32 1.22
CA MET A 102 -6.39 -7.35 -0.16
C MET A 102 -5.87 -6.18 -1.01
N ALA A 103 -5.82 -4.98 -0.44
CA ALA A 103 -5.31 -3.80 -1.14
C ALA A 103 -3.80 -3.89 -1.38
N PHE A 104 -3.01 -4.33 -0.39
CA PHE A 104 -1.57 -4.54 -0.56
C PHE A 104 -1.25 -5.63 -1.57
N GLU A 105 -2.02 -6.70 -1.61
CA GLU A 105 -1.89 -7.76 -2.61
C GLU A 105 -2.05 -7.22 -4.04
N GLN A 106 -3.05 -6.35 -4.27
CA GLN A 106 -3.23 -5.69 -5.57
C GLN A 106 -2.06 -4.76 -5.93
N ALA A 107 -1.54 -4.00 -4.95
CA ALA A 107 -0.39 -3.13 -5.18
C ALA A 107 0.90 -3.94 -5.45
N ALA A 108 1.10 -5.05 -4.74
CA ALA A 108 2.25 -5.94 -4.91
C ALA A 108 2.23 -6.73 -6.23
N ALA A 109 1.05 -6.97 -6.81
CA ALA A 109 0.90 -7.67 -8.08
C ALA A 109 1.33 -6.85 -9.31
N SER A 110 1.64 -5.55 -9.16
CA SER A 110 2.05 -4.66 -10.24
C SER A 110 3.54 -4.33 -10.18
N ASP A 111 4.20 -4.34 -11.33
CA ASP A 111 5.61 -3.95 -11.52
C ASP A 111 5.77 -2.51 -12.03
N ALA A 112 4.71 -1.71 -12.02
CA ALA A 112 4.74 -0.33 -12.54
C ALA A 112 5.70 0.58 -11.75
N ASP A 113 5.80 0.37 -10.43
CA ASP A 113 6.78 0.99 -9.54
C ASP A 113 7.28 -0.06 -8.55
N LEU A 114 8.57 -0.42 -8.65
CA LEU A 114 9.17 -1.46 -7.81
C LEU A 114 9.31 -1.06 -6.34
N LYS A 115 9.40 0.24 -6.02
CA LYS A 115 9.41 0.71 -4.63
C LYS A 115 8.05 0.55 -3.97
N ILE A 116 6.99 0.86 -4.73
CA ILE A 116 5.62 0.63 -4.28
C ILE A 116 5.36 -0.85 -4.11
N LYS A 117 5.82 -1.68 -5.06
CA LYS A 117 5.72 -3.15 -4.97
C LYS A 117 6.40 -3.67 -3.71
N GLU A 118 7.64 -3.26 -3.44
CA GLU A 118 8.40 -3.65 -2.25
C GLU A 118 7.64 -3.27 -0.96
N GLN A 119 7.16 -2.03 -0.85
CA GLN A 119 6.42 -1.56 0.31
C GLN A 119 5.10 -2.31 0.48
N ALA A 120 4.38 -2.57 -0.60
CA ALA A 120 3.13 -3.31 -0.58
C ALA A 120 3.34 -4.77 -0.19
N SER A 121 4.37 -5.43 -0.75
CA SER A 121 4.74 -6.81 -0.41
C SER A 121 5.10 -6.97 1.07
N TYR A 122 5.86 -6.01 1.62
CA TYR A 122 6.19 -5.97 3.03
C TYR A 122 4.93 -5.86 3.92
N ASN A 123 4.05 -4.89 3.63
CA ASN A 123 2.84 -4.69 4.42
C ASN A 123 1.84 -5.86 4.26
N ASN A 124 1.76 -6.46 3.07
CA ASN A 124 0.98 -7.66 2.83
C ASN A 124 1.47 -8.83 3.70
N ALA A 125 2.79 -9.06 3.73
CA ALA A 125 3.39 -10.11 4.56
C ALA A 125 3.12 -9.89 6.05
N LEU A 126 3.17 -8.64 6.54
CA LEU A 126 2.78 -8.33 7.92
C LEU A 126 1.31 -8.60 8.20
N CYS A 127 0.41 -8.19 7.31
CA CYS A 127 -1.02 -8.46 7.47
C CYS A 127 -1.30 -9.97 7.53
N ILE A 128 -0.65 -10.76 6.67
CA ILE A 128 -0.76 -12.22 6.68
C ILE A 128 -0.25 -12.78 7.99
N HIS A 129 0.93 -12.36 8.44
CA HIS A 129 1.51 -12.82 9.70
C HIS A 129 0.61 -12.54 10.90
N GLU A 130 -0.01 -11.35 10.96
CA GLU A 130 -0.87 -10.93 12.06
C GLU A 130 -2.29 -11.51 12.03
N THR A 131 -2.74 -12.01 10.87
CA THR A 131 -4.10 -12.57 10.68
C THR A 131 -4.12 -14.08 10.48
N SER A 132 -2.97 -14.70 10.24
CA SER A 132 -2.89 -16.16 10.01
C SER A 132 -3.07 -16.95 11.30
N TYR A 133 -3.96 -17.94 11.25
CA TYR A 133 -4.14 -18.92 12.34
C TYR A 133 -3.01 -19.97 12.38
N SER A 134 -2.25 -20.11 11.30
CA SER A 134 -1.12 -21.04 11.18
C SER A 134 0.18 -20.27 11.13
N ALA A 135 0.86 -20.17 12.26
CA ALA A 135 2.12 -19.45 12.38
C ALA A 135 3.20 -19.94 11.38
N PHE A 136 3.20 -21.21 11.01
CA PHE A 136 4.25 -21.79 10.15
C PHE A 136 3.88 -21.83 8.66
N GLY A 137 2.61 -21.78 8.28
CA GLY A 137 2.20 -21.99 6.90
C GLY A 137 2.42 -20.76 6.02
N GLU A 138 1.41 -19.92 5.99
CA GLU A 138 1.34 -18.78 5.08
C GLU A 138 2.39 -17.70 5.42
N SER A 139 2.62 -17.42 6.72
CA SER A 139 3.58 -16.41 7.19
C SER A 139 5.02 -16.69 6.75
N VAL A 140 5.47 -17.95 6.88
CA VAL A 140 6.81 -18.37 6.45
C VAL A 140 6.97 -18.14 4.96
N THR A 141 6.01 -18.61 4.16
CA THR A 141 6.07 -18.49 2.69
C THR A 141 6.15 -17.04 2.23
N VAL A 142 5.34 -16.13 2.80
CA VAL A 142 5.36 -14.72 2.36
C VAL A 142 6.62 -13.99 2.78
N PHE A 143 7.19 -14.30 3.95
CA PHE A 143 8.45 -13.72 4.38
C PHE A 143 9.64 -14.24 3.57
N GLU A 144 9.70 -15.54 3.24
CA GLU A 144 10.72 -16.10 2.34
C GLU A 144 10.64 -15.47 0.95
N ASN A 145 9.45 -15.37 0.38
CA ASN A 145 9.24 -14.75 -0.91
C ASN A 145 9.70 -13.28 -0.92
N PHE A 146 9.37 -12.52 0.14
CA PHE A 146 9.84 -11.15 0.27
C PHE A 146 11.36 -11.05 0.28
N LEU A 147 12.06 -11.86 1.08
CA LEU A 147 13.52 -11.85 1.17
C LEU A 147 14.19 -12.26 -0.14
N ASN A 148 13.59 -13.19 -0.89
CA ASN A 148 14.10 -13.61 -2.19
C ASN A 148 13.88 -12.56 -3.28
N GLU A 149 12.75 -11.87 -3.27
CA GLU A 149 12.42 -10.83 -4.27
C GLU A 149 13.12 -9.50 -3.97
N PHE A 150 13.28 -9.16 -2.68
CA PHE A 150 13.87 -7.88 -2.24
C PHE A 150 15.03 -8.08 -1.26
N PRO A 151 16.12 -8.76 -1.66
CA PRO A 151 17.23 -9.11 -0.75
C PRO A 151 17.96 -7.89 -0.16
N ASN A 152 17.94 -6.75 -0.85
CA ASN A 152 18.56 -5.50 -0.42
C ASN A 152 17.57 -4.48 0.16
N SER A 153 16.37 -4.93 0.51
CA SER A 153 15.33 -4.09 1.10
C SER A 153 15.75 -3.54 2.47
N ALA A 154 15.37 -2.30 2.75
CA ALA A 154 15.47 -1.74 4.10
C ALA A 154 14.63 -2.52 5.14
N TYR A 155 13.66 -3.31 4.69
CA TYR A 155 12.82 -4.17 5.54
C TYR A 155 13.41 -5.57 5.74
N ALA A 156 14.46 -5.98 5.02
CA ALA A 156 14.97 -7.36 5.00
C ALA A 156 15.37 -7.87 6.39
N ASP A 157 16.09 -7.07 7.19
CA ASP A 157 16.47 -7.46 8.55
C ASP A 157 15.27 -7.67 9.47
N LYS A 158 14.25 -6.81 9.34
CA LYS A 158 13.02 -6.90 10.13
C LYS A 158 12.20 -8.13 9.74
N VAL A 159 12.06 -8.40 8.44
CA VAL A 159 11.39 -9.61 7.93
C VAL A 159 12.13 -10.87 8.38
N SER A 160 13.47 -10.85 8.33
CA SER A 160 14.30 -11.96 8.83
C SER A 160 14.05 -12.23 10.32
N SER A 161 13.89 -11.17 11.12
CA SER A 161 13.61 -11.31 12.55
C SER A 161 12.23 -11.93 12.81
N TYR A 162 11.20 -11.52 12.08
CA TYR A 162 9.86 -12.13 12.17
C TYR A 162 9.89 -13.61 11.74
N LEU A 163 10.61 -13.93 10.68
CA LEU A 163 10.74 -15.30 10.19
C LEU A 163 11.41 -16.20 11.25
N VAL A 164 12.49 -15.73 11.89
CA VAL A 164 13.15 -16.43 13.00
C VAL A 164 12.19 -16.63 14.18
N GLU A 165 11.41 -15.60 14.54
CA GLU A 165 10.41 -15.70 15.60
C GLU A 165 9.38 -16.81 15.30
N VAL A 166 8.87 -16.86 14.06
CA VAL A 166 7.94 -17.92 13.63
C VAL A 166 8.59 -19.30 13.75
N TYR A 167 9.84 -19.47 13.33
CA TYR A 167 10.57 -20.74 13.45
C TYR A 167 10.73 -21.18 14.91
N MET A 168 11.14 -20.28 15.77
CA MET A 168 11.34 -20.59 17.19
C MET A 168 10.04 -20.94 17.91
N ASN A 169 8.95 -20.26 17.59
CA ASN A 169 7.64 -20.49 18.20
C ASN A 169 7.01 -21.83 17.80
N THR A 170 7.30 -22.32 16.60
CA THR A 170 6.70 -23.57 16.10
C THR A 170 7.44 -24.83 16.55
N ARG A 171 8.65 -24.71 17.10
CA ARG A 171 9.56 -25.83 17.47
C ARG A 171 9.81 -26.82 16.32
N SER A 172 9.54 -26.43 15.08
CA SER A 172 9.72 -27.26 13.88
C SER A 172 11.10 -27.00 13.27
N TYR A 173 12.15 -27.35 13.98
CA TYR A 173 13.54 -27.01 13.60
C TYR A 173 13.95 -27.55 12.22
N ASP A 174 13.55 -28.77 11.88
CA ASP A 174 13.85 -29.32 10.55
C ASP A 174 13.17 -28.58 9.41
N ALA A 175 11.92 -28.12 9.62
CA ALA A 175 11.21 -27.30 8.66
C ALA A 175 11.81 -25.90 8.59
N ALA A 176 12.26 -25.35 9.72
CA ALA A 176 12.95 -24.07 9.77
C ALA A 176 14.29 -24.12 9.00
N LEU A 177 15.09 -25.15 9.18
CA LEU A 177 16.34 -25.33 8.43
C LEU A 177 16.12 -25.41 6.93
N LYS A 178 15.15 -26.21 6.49
CA LYS A 178 14.76 -26.32 5.06
C LYS A 178 14.26 -24.97 4.50
N SER A 179 13.56 -24.20 5.30
CA SER A 179 13.07 -22.89 4.93
C SER A 179 14.23 -21.89 4.77
N ILE A 180 15.15 -21.85 5.72
CA ILE A 180 16.35 -21.01 5.68
C ILE A 180 17.21 -21.31 4.44
N GLU A 181 17.30 -22.56 4.01
CA GLU A 181 18.04 -22.96 2.80
C GLU A 181 17.44 -22.40 1.51
N ARG A 182 16.14 -22.08 1.49
CA ARG A 182 15.46 -21.45 0.34
C ARG A 182 15.72 -19.96 0.23
N ILE A 183 16.25 -19.32 1.27
CA ILE A 183 16.51 -17.87 1.28
C ILE A 183 17.90 -17.64 0.67
N THR A 184 17.93 -16.95 -0.46
CA THR A 184 19.18 -16.73 -1.22
C THR A 184 20.11 -15.73 -0.53
N HIS A 185 19.55 -14.76 0.22
CA HIS A 185 20.30 -13.73 0.94
C HIS A 185 19.76 -13.60 2.37
N PRO A 186 20.15 -14.51 3.27
CA PRO A 186 19.66 -14.49 4.64
C PRO A 186 20.23 -13.28 5.39
N GLY A 187 19.35 -12.55 6.07
CA GLY A 187 19.76 -11.49 6.98
C GLY A 187 20.48 -12.02 8.23
N ARG A 188 21.09 -11.12 9.01
CA ARG A 188 21.90 -11.47 10.20
C ARG A 188 21.12 -12.35 11.19
N ALA A 189 19.86 -12.04 11.48
CA ALA A 189 19.03 -12.80 12.41
C ALA A 189 18.85 -14.27 11.99
N ILE A 190 18.70 -14.54 10.69
CA ILE A 190 18.60 -15.91 10.14
C ILE A 190 19.93 -16.65 10.26
N LEU A 191 21.06 -15.97 9.98
CA LEU A 191 22.39 -16.58 10.11
C LEU A 191 22.70 -16.96 11.56
N GLU A 192 22.35 -16.11 12.53
CA GLU A 192 22.50 -16.38 13.95
C GLU A 192 21.58 -17.52 14.42
N ALA A 193 20.36 -17.61 13.90
CA ALA A 193 19.43 -18.70 14.22
C ALA A 193 19.89 -20.07 13.69
N LYS A 194 20.61 -20.10 12.56
CA LYS A 194 21.18 -21.34 11.98
C LYS A 194 22.27 -21.96 12.83
N GLN A 195 22.91 -21.16 13.72
CA GLN A 195 24.01 -21.61 14.58
C GLN A 195 23.54 -22.22 15.93
N LYS A 196 22.25 -22.09 16.25
CA LYS A 196 21.64 -22.62 17.48
C LYS A 196 20.90 -23.92 17.23
#